data_ebb80d7bd3ce4f1bee12616d498bd181
#
_entry.id   ebb80d7bd3ce4f1bee12616d498bd181
#
_cell.length_a   1.000
_cell.length_b   1.000
_cell.length_c   1.000
_cell.angle_alpha   90.00
_cell.angle_beta   90.00
_cell.angle_gamma   90.00
#
_symmetry.space_group_name_H-M   'P 1'
#
loop_
_entity.id
_entity.type
_entity.pdbx_description
1 polymer ?
#
loop_
_entity_poly.entity_id
_entity_poly.type
_entity_poly.pdbx_seq_one_letter_code
_entity_poly.pdbx_strand_id
1 'polypeptide(L)'
;MPRSSPSLSNLARAAEFESRLLGQIPFTPTESQERFAHVWSRFIVSEKPRCALVLRGYAGTGKTTAVGAVVRTLRDARQKCVLLAPTGRAAKVLAGHAGQDASTIHRHIYRPKRNPEGGTAYGLMPNRRTDTLFIVDEASMIGESGGLPSGGFQYRSLLDDLV
;
A
#
# COMPACT_ATOMS: atom_id res chain seq x y z
N MET A 1 -2.39 9.47 26.23
CA MET A 1 -1.50 8.30 26.07
C MET A 1 -0.10 8.81 25.75
N PRO A 2 0.92 8.59 26.59
CA PRO A 2 2.28 9.01 26.27
C PRO A 2 2.78 8.27 25.04
N ARG A 3 3.38 9.00 24.10
CA ARG A 3 4.06 8.41 22.94
C ARG A 3 5.28 7.68 23.45
N SER A 4 5.30 6.35 23.41
CA SER A 4 6.52 5.60 23.67
C SER A 4 7.59 6.05 22.68
N SER A 5 8.72 6.55 23.18
CA SER A 5 9.86 6.89 22.35
C SER A 5 10.34 5.63 21.61
N PRO A 6 10.70 5.72 20.33
CA PRO A 6 11.22 4.58 19.60
C PRO A 6 12.50 4.07 20.27
N SER A 7 12.69 2.75 20.30
CA SER A 7 13.92 2.16 20.82
C SER A 7 15.13 2.58 19.98
N LEU A 8 16.33 2.61 20.56
CA LEU A 8 17.57 2.91 19.82
C LEU A 8 17.77 1.97 18.62
N SER A 9 17.37 0.70 18.76
CA SER A 9 17.42 -0.28 17.66
C SER A 9 16.47 0.08 16.51
N ASN A 10 15.29 0.61 16.80
CA ASN A 10 14.34 1.06 15.78
C ASN A 10 14.83 2.33 15.07
N LEU A 11 15.51 3.22 15.76
CA LEU A 11 16.12 4.42 15.15
C LEU A 11 17.26 4.03 14.19
N ALA A 12 18.13 3.11 14.57
CA ALA A 12 19.20 2.62 13.69
C ALA A 12 18.63 1.91 12.45
N ARG A 13 17.62 1.06 12.62
CA ARG A 13 16.92 0.40 11.50
C ARG A 13 16.23 1.42 10.57
N ALA A 14 15.60 2.46 11.12
CA ALA A 14 15.00 3.51 10.33
C ALA A 14 16.04 4.25 9.48
N ALA A 15 17.19 4.62 10.05
CA ALA A 15 18.28 5.28 9.33
C ALA A 15 18.82 4.39 8.18
N GLU A 16 18.95 3.09 8.41
CA GLU A 16 19.36 2.14 7.38
C GLU A 16 18.34 2.07 6.22
N PHE A 17 17.02 1.95 6.54
CA PHE A 17 15.98 1.96 5.52
C PHE A 17 15.92 3.29 4.76
N GLU A 18 16.11 4.42 5.42
CA GLU A 18 16.17 5.75 4.80
C GLU A 18 17.31 5.84 3.78
N SER A 19 18.51 5.46 4.18
CA SER A 19 19.69 5.45 3.30
C SER A 19 19.50 4.53 2.11
N ARG A 20 18.97 3.32 2.31
CA ARG A 20 18.67 2.38 1.22
C ARG A 20 17.62 2.93 0.26
N LEU A 21 16.55 3.54 0.78
CA LEU A 21 15.49 4.13 -0.04
C LEU A 21 16.01 5.26 -0.92
N LEU A 22 16.79 6.17 -0.35
CA LEU A 22 17.41 7.27 -1.10
C LEU A 22 18.36 6.75 -2.18
N GLY A 23 19.12 5.70 -1.90
CA GLY A 23 19.98 5.03 -2.89
C GLY A 23 19.24 4.33 -4.02
N GLN A 24 17.93 4.06 -3.89
CA GLN A 24 17.09 3.50 -4.95
C GLN A 24 16.50 4.58 -5.89
N ILE A 25 16.62 5.86 -5.55
CA ILE A 25 16.17 6.96 -6.42
C ILE A 25 17.26 7.21 -7.49
N PRO A 26 16.94 7.15 -8.79
CA PRO A 26 17.95 7.15 -9.86
C PRO A 26 18.56 8.54 -10.17
N PHE A 27 18.22 9.55 -9.40
CA PHE A 27 18.70 10.93 -9.52
C PHE A 27 18.84 11.56 -8.14
N THR A 28 19.40 12.76 -8.05
CA THR A 28 19.50 13.50 -6.78
C THR A 28 18.08 13.70 -6.21
N PRO A 29 17.79 13.18 -5.01
CA PRO A 29 16.49 13.35 -4.38
C PRO A 29 16.17 14.82 -4.14
N THR A 30 14.92 15.19 -4.33
CA THR A 30 14.41 16.50 -3.90
C THR A 30 14.19 16.50 -2.39
N GLU A 31 14.14 17.69 -1.78
CA GLU A 31 13.83 17.84 -0.35
C GLU A 31 12.52 17.10 0.05
N SER A 32 11.50 17.12 -0.81
CA SER A 32 10.25 16.40 -0.58
C SER A 32 10.44 14.88 -0.58
N GLN A 33 11.35 14.36 -1.40
CA GLN A 33 11.66 12.93 -1.46
C GLN A 33 12.51 12.50 -0.27
N GLU A 34 13.44 13.33 0.17
CA GLU A 34 14.21 13.10 1.41
C GLU A 34 13.28 13.08 2.64
N ARG A 35 12.38 14.06 2.73
CA ARG A 35 11.37 14.10 3.78
C ARG A 35 10.46 12.87 3.75
N PHE A 36 10.03 12.44 2.57
CA PHE A 36 9.27 11.21 2.41
C PHE A 36 10.07 9.99 2.90
N ALA A 37 11.32 9.83 2.48
CA ALA A 37 12.18 8.74 2.90
C ALA A 37 12.36 8.69 4.42
N HIS A 38 12.54 9.84 5.04
CA HIS A 38 12.63 9.97 6.50
C HIS A 38 11.36 9.52 7.22
N VAL A 39 10.18 9.96 6.76
CA VAL A 39 8.90 9.58 7.37
C VAL A 39 8.59 8.11 7.13
N TRP A 40 8.82 7.63 5.90
CA TRP A 40 8.56 6.24 5.52
C TRP A 40 9.44 5.25 6.29
N SER A 41 10.73 5.54 6.46
CA SER A 41 11.65 4.68 7.21
C SER A 41 11.22 4.48 8.66
N ARG A 42 10.69 5.53 9.29
CA ARG A 42 10.13 5.45 10.65
C ARG A 42 8.80 4.70 10.69
N PHE A 43 8.00 4.82 9.64
CA PHE A 43 6.75 4.09 9.51
C PHE A 43 6.99 2.59 9.40
N ILE A 44 7.93 2.15 8.55
CA ILE A 44 8.17 0.72 8.30
C ILE A 44 8.76 -0.02 9.51
N VAL A 45 9.49 0.65 10.37
CA VAL A 45 10.02 0.07 11.62
C VAL A 45 9.10 0.25 12.81
N SER A 46 7.93 0.88 12.61
CA SER A 46 6.96 1.10 13.67
C SER A 46 6.26 -0.21 14.04
N GLU A 47 6.23 -0.53 15.31
CA GLU A 47 5.52 -1.70 15.84
C GLU A 47 4.02 -1.42 16.09
N LYS A 48 3.53 -0.25 15.64
CA LYS A 48 2.12 0.11 15.82
C LYS A 48 1.23 -0.73 14.90
N PRO A 49 0.26 -1.45 15.45
CA PRO A 49 -0.70 -2.17 14.63
C PRO A 49 -1.64 -1.19 13.92
N ARG A 50 -2.14 -1.59 12.77
CA ARG A 50 -3.17 -0.87 12.00
C ARG A 50 -2.82 0.61 11.77
N CYS A 51 -1.62 0.87 11.27
CA CYS A 51 -1.21 2.21 10.89
C CYS A 51 -1.18 2.34 9.36
N ALA A 52 -1.42 3.56 8.87
CA ALA A 52 -1.33 3.90 7.46
C ALA A 52 -0.47 5.15 7.27
N LEU A 53 0.29 5.17 6.18
CA LEU A 53 1.03 6.34 5.71
C LEU A 53 0.40 6.81 4.41
N VAL A 54 -0.01 8.08 4.36
CA VAL A 54 -0.61 8.69 3.17
C VAL A 54 0.40 9.61 2.49
N LEU A 55 0.81 9.23 1.26
CA LEU A 55 1.67 10.05 0.42
C LEU A 55 0.79 10.93 -0.49
N ARG A 56 0.83 12.23 -0.30
CA ARG A 56 0.12 13.22 -1.12
C ARG A 56 1.09 14.00 -2.00
N GLY A 57 0.64 14.35 -3.20
CA GLY A 57 1.39 15.19 -4.13
C GLY A 57 0.66 15.33 -5.46
N TYR A 58 0.91 16.41 -6.18
CA TYR A 58 0.35 16.66 -7.50
C TYR A 58 0.85 15.64 -8.55
N ALA A 59 0.21 15.59 -9.70
CA ALA A 59 0.69 14.82 -10.84
C ALA A 59 2.11 15.27 -11.22
N GLY A 60 2.97 14.34 -11.62
CA GLY A 60 4.35 14.65 -12.02
C GLY A 60 5.35 14.91 -10.88
N THR A 61 4.95 14.86 -9.60
CA THR A 61 5.86 15.10 -8.45
C THR A 61 6.74 13.90 -8.09
N GLY A 62 6.74 12.84 -8.91
CA GLY A 62 7.60 11.66 -8.68
C GLY A 62 7.05 10.65 -7.66
N LYS A 63 5.75 10.69 -7.30
CA LYS A 63 5.14 9.71 -6.39
C LYS A 63 5.38 8.27 -6.84
N THR A 64 5.13 7.97 -8.09
CA THR A 64 5.31 6.61 -8.64
C THR A 64 6.78 6.18 -8.61
N THR A 65 7.71 7.10 -8.84
CA THR A 65 9.15 6.84 -8.68
C THR A 65 9.50 6.52 -7.23
N ALA A 66 8.97 7.29 -6.28
CA ALA A 66 9.15 7.04 -4.84
C ALA A 66 8.57 5.68 -4.43
N VAL A 67 7.37 5.33 -4.91
CA VAL A 67 6.77 4.00 -4.69
C VAL A 67 7.63 2.89 -5.27
N GLY A 68 8.16 3.05 -6.48
CA GLY A 68 9.09 2.08 -7.08
C GLY A 68 10.37 1.90 -6.25
N ALA A 69 10.93 3.00 -5.72
CA ALA A 69 12.08 2.94 -4.81
C ALA A 69 11.76 2.20 -3.51
N VAL A 70 10.59 2.47 -2.91
CA VAL A 70 10.08 1.75 -1.73
C VAL A 70 10.00 0.24 -2.00
N VAL A 71 9.41 -0.17 -3.11
CA VAL A 71 9.24 -1.59 -3.45
C VAL A 71 10.61 -2.28 -3.61
N ARG A 72 11.57 -1.63 -4.28
CA ARG A 72 12.93 -2.17 -4.41
C ARG A 72 13.61 -2.30 -3.04
N THR A 73 13.50 -1.28 -2.19
CA THR A 73 14.05 -1.30 -0.83
C THR A 73 13.46 -2.42 0.02
N LEU A 74 12.15 -2.63 -0.05
CA LEU A 74 11.47 -3.72 0.66
C LEU A 74 11.92 -5.10 0.15
N ARG A 75 12.05 -5.26 -1.17
CA ARG A 75 12.54 -6.49 -1.78
C ARG A 75 13.96 -6.81 -1.33
N ASP A 76 14.86 -5.83 -1.32
CA ASP A 76 16.25 -6.01 -0.88
C ASP A 76 16.33 -6.36 0.62
N ALA A 77 15.39 -5.84 1.41
CA ALA A 77 15.24 -6.18 2.82
C ALA A 77 14.44 -7.48 3.07
N ARG A 78 14.01 -8.19 2.02
CA ARG A 78 13.16 -9.39 2.09
C ARG A 78 11.83 -9.16 2.84
N GLN A 79 11.36 -7.91 2.86
CA GLN A 79 10.09 -7.53 3.46
C GLN A 79 8.96 -7.76 2.46
N LYS A 80 7.90 -8.44 2.90
CA LYS A 80 6.75 -8.72 2.04
C LYS A 80 5.96 -7.44 1.75
N CYS A 81 5.60 -7.24 0.49
CA CYS A 81 4.64 -6.20 0.12
C CYS A 81 3.66 -6.68 -0.96
N VAL A 82 2.50 -6.05 -0.99
CA VAL A 82 1.44 -6.26 -1.96
C VAL A 82 1.11 -4.93 -2.61
N LEU A 83 1.11 -4.91 -3.94
CA LEU A 83 0.82 -3.71 -4.73
C LEU A 83 -0.62 -3.76 -5.24
N LEU A 84 -1.38 -2.72 -4.93
CA LEU A 84 -2.78 -2.61 -5.27
C LEU A 84 -3.07 -1.29 -6.00
N ALA A 85 -4.07 -1.30 -6.86
CA ALA A 85 -4.60 -0.10 -7.50
C ALA A 85 -6.12 -0.23 -7.70
N PRO A 86 -6.87 0.88 -7.86
CA PRO A 86 -8.32 0.85 -8.07
C PRO A 86 -8.72 0.19 -9.40
N THR A 87 -7.90 0.36 -10.44
CA THR A 87 -8.19 -0.11 -11.80
C THR A 87 -7.11 -1.02 -12.35
N GLY A 88 -7.46 -1.87 -13.32
CA GLY A 88 -6.51 -2.75 -13.99
C GLY A 88 -5.41 -2.00 -14.74
N ARG A 89 -5.74 -0.83 -15.33
CA ARG A 89 -4.76 0.03 -15.99
C ARG A 89 -3.75 0.60 -14.99
N ALA A 90 -4.21 1.14 -13.87
CA ALA A 90 -3.34 1.65 -12.81
C ALA A 90 -2.47 0.54 -12.23
N ALA A 91 -3.02 -0.65 -11.98
CA ALA A 91 -2.26 -1.81 -11.51
C ALA A 91 -1.12 -2.19 -12.50
N LYS A 92 -1.40 -2.19 -13.81
CA LYS A 92 -0.40 -2.49 -14.83
C LYS A 92 0.73 -1.45 -14.87
N VAL A 93 0.40 -0.17 -14.75
CA VAL A 93 1.37 0.93 -14.68
C VAL A 93 2.22 0.80 -13.41
N LEU A 94 1.59 0.59 -12.26
CA LEU A 94 2.28 0.39 -10.98
C LEU A 94 3.25 -0.79 -11.04
N ALA A 95 2.82 -1.93 -11.60
CA ALA A 95 3.67 -3.10 -11.77
C ALA A 95 4.91 -2.81 -12.62
N GLY A 96 4.75 -2.08 -13.73
CA GLY A 96 5.86 -1.67 -14.59
C GLY A 96 6.90 -0.80 -13.88
N HIS A 97 6.46 0.15 -13.09
CA HIS A 97 7.35 1.04 -12.33
C HIS A 97 8.01 0.35 -11.12
N ALA A 98 7.31 -0.55 -10.49
CA ALA A 98 7.79 -1.25 -9.29
C ALA A 98 8.68 -2.46 -9.62
N GLY A 99 8.57 -3.01 -10.82
CA GLY A 99 9.23 -4.28 -11.20
C GLY A 99 8.70 -5.47 -10.38
N GLN A 100 7.42 -5.42 -9.99
CA GLN A 100 6.72 -6.44 -9.21
C GLN A 100 5.24 -6.45 -9.60
N ASP A 101 4.62 -7.62 -9.55
CA ASP A 101 3.20 -7.78 -9.86
C ASP A 101 2.30 -6.92 -8.98
N ALA A 102 1.32 -6.27 -9.60
CA ALA A 102 0.28 -5.52 -8.93
C ALA A 102 -1.11 -6.04 -9.33
N SER A 103 -2.08 -5.88 -8.46
CA SER A 103 -3.45 -6.33 -8.66
C SER A 103 -4.44 -5.18 -8.44
N THR A 104 -5.66 -5.33 -8.93
CA THR A 104 -6.72 -4.42 -8.49
C THR A 104 -7.14 -4.77 -7.07
N ILE A 105 -7.58 -3.75 -6.31
CA ILE A 105 -8.11 -3.93 -4.95
C ILE A 105 -9.23 -4.99 -4.99
N HIS A 106 -10.21 -4.84 -5.88
CA HIS A 106 -11.32 -5.79 -6.03
C HIS A 106 -10.85 -7.22 -6.22
N ARG A 107 -9.92 -7.46 -7.16
CA ARG A 107 -9.40 -8.81 -7.42
C ARG A 107 -8.65 -9.38 -6.22
N HIS A 108 -8.06 -8.51 -5.39
CA HIS A 108 -7.29 -8.92 -4.23
C HIS A 108 -8.18 -9.33 -3.06
N ILE A 109 -9.24 -8.56 -2.78
CA ILE A 109 -10.07 -8.73 -1.59
C ILE A 109 -11.35 -9.54 -1.81
N TYR A 110 -11.84 -9.64 -3.07
CA TYR A 110 -13.08 -10.36 -3.35
C TYR A 110 -12.86 -11.65 -4.15
N ARG A 111 -13.73 -12.63 -3.89
CA ARG A 111 -13.81 -13.88 -4.67
C ARG A 111 -15.24 -14.15 -5.09
N PRO A 112 -15.43 -14.70 -6.30
CA PRO A 112 -16.76 -15.15 -6.74
C PRO A 112 -17.25 -16.29 -5.85
N LYS A 113 -18.47 -16.18 -5.37
CA LYS A 113 -19.20 -17.22 -4.68
C LYS A 113 -20.40 -17.63 -5.57
N ARG A 114 -20.60 -18.93 -5.77
CA ARG A 114 -21.79 -19.44 -6.46
C ARG A 114 -23.00 -19.27 -5.53
N ASN A 115 -24.04 -18.62 -6.03
CA ASN A 115 -25.32 -18.57 -5.33
C ASN A 115 -26.09 -19.88 -5.62
N PRO A 116 -26.73 -20.48 -4.63
CA PRO A 116 -27.58 -21.67 -4.83
C PRO A 116 -28.68 -21.44 -5.88
N GLU A 117 -29.12 -20.21 -6.05
CA GLU A 117 -30.17 -19.77 -7.00
C GLU A 117 -29.66 -19.42 -8.42
N GLY A 118 -28.40 -19.72 -8.73
CA GLY A 118 -27.86 -19.61 -10.11
C GLY A 118 -27.20 -18.28 -10.47
N GLY A 119 -26.87 -17.42 -9.50
CA GLY A 119 -26.13 -16.17 -9.72
C GLY A 119 -24.68 -16.22 -9.24
N THR A 120 -23.85 -15.26 -9.68
CA THR A 120 -22.50 -15.05 -9.12
C THR A 120 -22.56 -13.92 -8.11
N ALA A 121 -22.36 -14.23 -6.84
CA ALA A 121 -22.11 -13.24 -5.80
C ALA A 121 -20.60 -13.11 -5.55
N TYR A 122 -20.16 -11.98 -5.04
CA TYR A 122 -18.77 -11.82 -4.60
C TYR A 122 -18.73 -11.77 -3.08
N GLY A 123 -17.76 -12.44 -2.49
CA GLY A 123 -17.55 -12.42 -1.04
C GLY A 123 -16.19 -11.86 -0.70
N LEU A 124 -16.12 -11.10 0.39
CA LEU A 124 -14.88 -10.61 0.97
C LEU A 124 -14.04 -11.79 1.46
N MET A 125 -12.76 -11.78 1.14
CA MET A 125 -11.81 -12.78 1.64
C MET A 125 -11.18 -12.32 2.95
N PRO A 126 -10.98 -13.23 3.92
CA PRO A 126 -10.22 -12.89 5.11
C PRO A 126 -8.77 -12.59 4.74
N ASN A 127 -8.23 -11.49 5.26
CA ASN A 127 -6.81 -11.20 5.14
C ASN A 127 -6.01 -12.15 6.04
N ARG A 128 -5.27 -13.07 5.42
CA ARG A 128 -4.39 -14.03 6.10
C ARG A 128 -2.91 -13.65 6.02
N ARG A 129 -2.61 -12.45 5.52
CA ARG A 129 -1.24 -11.99 5.36
C ARG A 129 -0.75 -11.35 6.66
N THR A 130 0.38 -11.82 7.13
CA THR A 130 1.11 -11.27 8.28
C THR A 130 2.40 -10.61 7.79
N ASP A 131 2.88 -9.61 8.50
CA ASP A 131 4.14 -8.90 8.22
C ASP A 131 4.24 -8.44 6.76
N THR A 132 3.13 -7.95 6.22
CA THR A 132 3.01 -7.57 4.82
C THR A 132 2.59 -6.11 4.71
N LEU A 133 3.36 -5.31 3.99
CA LEU A 133 2.99 -3.93 3.67
C LEU A 133 2.07 -3.94 2.44
N PHE A 134 0.92 -3.29 2.55
CA PHE A 134 0.04 -3.02 1.42
C PHE A 134 0.32 -1.63 0.89
N ILE A 135 0.62 -1.52 -0.40
CA ILE A 135 0.85 -0.27 -1.10
C ILE A 135 -0.29 -0.07 -2.08
N VAL A 136 -1.04 1.01 -1.90
CA VAL A 136 -2.18 1.35 -2.76
C VAL A 136 -1.84 2.62 -3.54
N ASP A 137 -1.68 2.51 -4.85
CA ASP A 137 -1.51 3.66 -5.74
C ASP A 137 -2.87 4.16 -6.24
N GLU A 138 -2.93 5.44 -6.64
CA GLU A 138 -4.15 6.11 -7.11
C GLU A 138 -5.33 6.01 -6.11
N ALA A 139 -5.04 6.06 -4.81
CA ALA A 139 -6.04 5.89 -3.75
C ALA A 139 -7.17 6.95 -3.81
N SER A 140 -6.93 8.10 -4.43
CA SER A 140 -7.95 9.14 -4.66
C SER A 140 -9.10 8.69 -5.58
N MET A 141 -8.90 7.62 -6.36
CA MET A 141 -9.93 7.02 -7.21
C MET A 141 -10.82 6.02 -6.45
N ILE A 142 -10.53 5.74 -5.18
CA ILE A 142 -11.38 4.88 -4.36
C ILE A 142 -12.59 5.71 -3.91
N GLY A 143 -13.73 5.51 -4.60
CA GLY A 143 -14.99 6.18 -4.25
C GLY A 143 -15.64 5.59 -3.00
N GLU A 144 -16.45 6.39 -2.31
CA GLU A 144 -17.26 5.92 -1.18
C GLU A 144 -18.34 4.90 -1.60
N SER A 145 -18.66 4.85 -2.90
CA SER A 145 -19.77 4.06 -3.47
C SER A 145 -19.34 2.77 -4.17
N GLY A 146 -18.08 2.39 -4.15
CA GLY A 146 -17.51 1.29 -4.94
C GLY A 146 -17.56 -0.10 -4.31
N GLY A 147 -18.22 -0.28 -3.19
CA GLY A 147 -18.39 -1.57 -2.53
C GLY A 147 -19.42 -2.46 -3.25
N LEU A 148 -19.23 -3.77 -3.15
CA LEU A 148 -20.20 -4.74 -3.69
C LEU A 148 -21.54 -4.62 -2.93
N PRO A 149 -22.70 -4.78 -3.62
CA PRO A 149 -23.96 -4.95 -2.94
C PRO A 149 -23.92 -6.28 -2.15
N SER A 150 -23.68 -6.19 -0.86
CA SER A 150 -23.96 -7.31 0.02
C SER A 150 -25.48 -7.37 0.20
N GLY A 151 -26.09 -8.50 -0.11
CA GLY A 151 -27.52 -8.71 0.03
C GLY A 151 -27.99 -8.54 1.49
N GLY A 152 -28.31 -7.32 1.87
CA GLY A 152 -28.74 -6.95 3.23
C GLY A 152 -28.11 -5.65 3.70
N PHE A 153 -28.65 -4.53 3.27
CA PHE A 153 -28.71 -3.21 3.95
C PHE A 153 -27.48 -2.43 4.41
N GLN A 154 -26.22 -2.77 4.10
CA GLN A 154 -25.11 -1.83 4.29
C GLN A 154 -24.15 -1.90 3.13
N TYR A 155 -24.10 -0.82 2.34
CA TYR A 155 -23.01 -0.58 1.39
C TYR A 155 -21.74 -0.26 2.20
N ARG A 156 -20.83 -1.23 2.31
CA ARG A 156 -19.47 -0.95 2.77
C ARG A 156 -18.70 -0.29 1.64
N SER A 157 -17.92 0.72 1.94
CA SER A 157 -17.03 1.30 0.94
C SER A 157 -15.90 0.30 0.61
N LEU A 158 -15.34 0.40 -0.60
CA LEU A 158 -14.17 -0.42 -0.97
C LEU A 158 -12.99 -0.19 0.00
N LEU A 159 -12.91 1.00 0.57
CA LEU A 159 -11.90 1.35 1.57
C LEU A 159 -12.13 0.61 2.89
N ASP A 160 -13.40 0.52 3.35
CA ASP A 160 -13.74 -0.22 4.58
C ASP A 160 -13.45 -1.72 4.44
N ASP A 161 -13.61 -2.27 3.24
CA ASP A 161 -13.32 -3.67 2.98
C ASP A 161 -11.81 -3.94 2.80
N LEU A 162 -11.01 -2.91 2.51
CA LEU A 162 -9.57 -3.01 2.36
C LEU A 162 -8.83 -2.92 3.71
N VAL A 163 -9.33 -2.15 4.68
CA VAL A 163 -8.71 -1.86 5.97
C VAL A 163 -9.28 -2.74 7.09
#